data_0fc654f7a6bcd66af3b9551668f43e80
#
_entry.id   0fc654f7a6bcd66af3b9551668f43e80
#
_cell.length_a   1.000
_cell.length_b   1.000
_cell.length_c   1.000
_cell.angle_alpha   90.00
_cell.angle_beta   90.00
_cell.angle_gamma   90.00
#
_symmetry.space_group_name_H-M   'P 1'
#
loop_
_entity.id
_entity.type
_entity.pdbx_description
1 polymer ?
#
loop_
_entity_poly.entity_id
_entity_poly.type
_entity_poly.pdbx_seq_one_letter_code
_entity_poly.pdbx_strand_id
1 'polypeptide(L)'
;VMYGVVDIYKACKEAGIKPIIGCEVYVAPRGRTRFQKVHEFDSSFHHLVLLCRNEEGYRNLSYMVSQAFLEGFYIKPRIDLDLLREHCGGLIACSACLGGEVPKLLAAGDYDKAKEVALEMRELFGADGYYLELQDHGIPVQRQVNGGLIRLHEETGIPLVATNDAHYLRKEDAEMQDILMCIQMGKTVDDPNRMKFETEEFYVKTEAEMAALFPNCLLYTSPSPRDYAAS
;
A
#
# COMPACT_ATOMS: atom_id res chain seq x y z
N VAL A 1 10.07 -3.38 -3.53
CA VAL A 1 11.12 -3.55 -4.56
C VAL A 1 10.50 -3.86 -5.92
N MET A 2 11.17 -3.46 -7.00
CA MET A 2 10.63 -3.55 -8.37
C MET A 2 11.36 -4.60 -9.24
N TYR A 3 11.95 -5.62 -8.64
CA TYR A 3 12.77 -6.59 -9.39
C TYR A 3 11.96 -7.42 -10.42
N GLY A 4 10.71 -7.76 -10.12
CA GLY A 4 9.84 -8.53 -11.00
C GLY A 4 9.04 -7.72 -12.03
N VAL A 5 9.25 -6.40 -12.12
CA VAL A 5 8.43 -5.50 -12.95
C VAL A 5 8.43 -5.89 -14.43
N VAL A 6 9.60 -6.24 -14.99
CA VAL A 6 9.72 -6.60 -16.40
C VAL A 6 9.01 -7.91 -16.70
N ASP A 7 9.11 -8.89 -15.80
CA ASP A 7 8.48 -10.19 -15.98
C ASP A 7 6.96 -10.10 -15.88
N ILE A 8 6.44 -9.35 -14.88
CA ILE A 8 5.01 -9.05 -14.76
C ILE A 8 4.50 -8.31 -15.98
N TYR A 9 5.23 -7.28 -16.46
CA TYR A 9 4.84 -6.53 -17.64
C TYR A 9 4.69 -7.44 -18.86
N LYS A 10 5.69 -8.30 -19.11
CA LYS A 10 5.67 -9.26 -20.24
C LYS A 10 4.52 -10.24 -20.11
N ALA A 11 4.37 -10.88 -18.94
CA ALA A 11 3.31 -11.86 -18.70
C ALA A 11 1.90 -11.24 -18.88
N CYS A 12 1.67 -10.03 -18.38
CA CYS A 12 0.42 -9.31 -18.58
C CYS A 12 0.16 -9.02 -20.07
N LYS A 13 1.19 -8.58 -20.80
CA LYS A 13 1.06 -8.33 -22.25
C LYS A 13 0.75 -9.60 -23.03
N GLU A 14 1.40 -10.71 -22.73
CA GLU A 14 1.14 -12.01 -23.35
C GLU A 14 -0.27 -12.52 -23.06
N ALA A 15 -0.77 -12.29 -21.84
CA ALA A 15 -2.12 -12.65 -21.42
C ALA A 15 -3.22 -11.66 -21.88
N GLY A 16 -2.87 -10.56 -22.55
CA GLY A 16 -3.83 -9.52 -22.94
C GLY A 16 -4.39 -8.72 -21.75
N ILE A 17 -3.68 -8.71 -20.61
CA ILE A 17 -4.05 -7.99 -19.39
C ILE A 17 -3.27 -6.68 -19.33
N LYS A 18 -3.92 -5.58 -18.91
CA LYS A 18 -3.25 -4.30 -18.70
C LYS A 18 -2.33 -4.39 -17.46
N PRO A 19 -1.00 -4.22 -17.60
CA PRO A 19 -0.11 -4.18 -16.45
C PRO A 19 -0.25 -2.86 -15.70
N ILE A 20 -0.43 -2.92 -14.39
CA ILE A 20 -0.37 -1.76 -13.49
C ILE A 20 0.92 -1.92 -12.69
N ILE A 21 1.89 -1.05 -12.97
CA ILE A 21 3.19 -1.09 -12.33
C ILE A 21 3.16 -0.22 -11.07
N GLY A 22 3.63 -0.75 -9.97
CA GLY A 22 3.70 -0.03 -8.69
C GLY A 22 4.65 -0.68 -7.70
N CYS A 23 4.76 -0.05 -6.56
CA CYS A 23 5.56 -0.53 -5.44
C CYS A 23 5.01 0.01 -4.13
N GLU A 24 4.92 -0.83 -3.11
CA GLU A 24 4.79 -0.36 -1.74
C GLU A 24 6.17 0.11 -1.27
N VAL A 25 6.25 1.37 -0.87
CA VAL A 25 7.47 2.00 -0.35
C VAL A 25 7.35 2.23 1.15
N TYR A 26 8.49 2.31 1.81
CA TYR A 26 8.58 2.68 3.23
C TYR A 26 8.94 4.16 3.33
N VAL A 27 8.13 4.92 4.05
CA VAL A 27 8.32 6.36 4.26
C VAL A 27 8.85 6.59 5.67
N ALA A 28 9.93 7.36 5.81
CA ALA A 28 10.46 7.77 7.10
C ALA A 28 9.40 8.55 7.92
N PRO A 29 9.42 8.47 9.25
CA PRO A 29 8.49 9.22 10.09
C PRO A 29 8.55 10.72 9.80
N ARG A 30 7.44 11.43 10.01
CA ARG A 30 7.38 12.90 9.81
C ARG A 30 8.43 13.63 10.62
N GLY A 31 9.04 14.64 10.01
CA GLY A 31 10.15 15.39 10.60
C GLY A 31 11.48 14.65 10.59
N ARG A 32 11.52 13.46 9.99
CA ARG A 32 12.74 12.67 9.80
C ARG A 32 13.07 12.56 8.31
N THR A 33 14.37 12.50 8.02
CA THR A 33 14.87 12.29 6.66
C THR A 33 15.38 10.86 6.48
N ARG A 34 15.46 10.41 5.23
CA ARG A 34 16.00 9.10 4.87
C ARG A 34 17.43 8.85 5.32
N PHE A 35 18.20 9.92 5.55
CA PHE A 35 19.60 9.86 5.98
C PHE A 35 19.77 9.55 7.47
N GLN A 36 18.76 9.82 8.29
CA GLN A 36 18.84 9.66 9.74
C GLN A 36 18.67 8.19 10.14
N LYS A 37 19.48 7.72 11.12
CA LYS A 37 19.55 6.30 11.53
C LYS A 37 19.64 6.17 13.05
N VAL A 38 18.76 6.87 13.76
CA VAL A 38 18.63 6.81 15.22
C VAL A 38 17.54 5.81 15.58
N HIS A 39 17.90 4.72 16.25
CA HIS A 39 16.98 3.59 16.49
C HIS A 39 15.65 4.00 17.14
N GLU A 40 15.70 4.89 18.11
CA GLU A 40 14.51 5.36 18.84
C GLU A 40 13.47 6.03 17.90
N PHE A 41 13.92 6.75 16.87
CA PHE A 41 13.06 7.53 16.00
C PHE A 41 12.91 6.94 14.59
N ASP A 42 13.94 6.27 14.09
CA ASP A 42 14.05 5.88 12.69
C ASP A 42 13.83 4.38 12.45
N SER A 43 13.60 3.59 13.51
CA SER A 43 13.26 2.16 13.40
C SER A 43 11.83 1.92 12.91
N SER A 44 10.96 2.91 13.04
CA SER A 44 9.61 2.90 12.48
C SER A 44 9.58 3.50 11.09
N PHE A 45 8.56 3.15 10.31
CA PHE A 45 8.28 3.68 8.97
C PHE A 45 6.80 3.51 8.67
N HIS A 46 6.31 4.20 7.64
CA HIS A 46 4.95 4.08 7.15
C HIS A 46 4.96 3.44 5.76
N HIS A 47 3.93 2.65 5.48
CA HIS A 47 3.70 2.10 4.15
C HIS A 47 3.00 3.14 3.27
N LEU A 48 3.36 3.20 2.01
CA LEU A 48 2.67 3.97 0.99
C LEU A 48 2.71 3.18 -0.32
N VAL A 49 1.56 2.96 -0.94
CA VAL A 49 1.49 2.32 -2.25
C VAL A 49 1.59 3.39 -3.32
N LEU A 50 2.53 3.23 -4.25
CA LEU A 50 2.72 4.12 -5.41
C LEU A 50 2.49 3.33 -6.69
N LEU A 51 1.59 3.82 -7.56
CA LEU A 51 1.28 3.23 -8.86
C LEU A 51 1.69 4.19 -9.98
N CYS A 52 2.30 3.65 -11.04
CA CYS A 52 2.74 4.43 -12.19
C CYS A 52 1.56 4.71 -13.12
N ARG A 53 1.20 5.97 -13.30
CA ARG A 53 0.19 6.42 -14.28
C ARG A 53 0.75 6.42 -15.70
N ASN A 54 2.04 6.73 -15.83
CA ASN A 54 2.74 6.90 -17.11
C ASN A 54 4.25 6.61 -16.95
N GLU A 55 5.02 6.82 -18.03
CA GLU A 55 6.46 6.59 -18.04
C GLU A 55 7.24 7.52 -17.09
N GLU A 56 6.79 8.76 -16.92
CA GLU A 56 7.38 9.69 -15.94
C GLU A 56 7.26 9.11 -14.52
N GLY A 57 6.07 8.64 -14.14
CA GLY A 57 5.84 7.99 -12.84
C GLY A 57 6.73 6.75 -12.65
N TYR A 58 6.93 5.95 -13.69
CA TYR A 58 7.83 4.80 -13.63
C TYR A 58 9.29 5.22 -13.38
N ARG A 59 9.77 6.26 -14.05
CA ARG A 59 11.12 6.80 -13.83
C ARG A 59 11.29 7.37 -12.44
N ASN A 60 10.31 8.16 -11.97
CA ASN A 60 10.29 8.73 -10.63
C ASN A 60 10.26 7.64 -9.54
N LEU A 61 9.39 6.63 -9.68
CA LEU A 61 9.32 5.52 -8.74
C LEU A 61 10.62 4.70 -8.71
N SER A 62 11.19 4.40 -9.87
CA SER A 62 12.47 3.68 -9.98
C SER A 62 13.61 4.46 -9.32
N TYR A 63 13.64 5.78 -9.50
CA TYR A 63 14.60 6.65 -8.84
C TYR A 63 14.45 6.65 -7.33
N MET A 64 13.22 6.90 -6.82
CA MET A 64 12.96 6.90 -5.38
C MET A 64 13.29 5.58 -4.71
N VAL A 65 12.94 4.44 -5.33
CA VAL A 65 13.29 3.12 -4.81
C VAL A 65 14.81 2.92 -4.78
N SER A 66 15.54 3.40 -5.79
CA SER A 66 16.99 3.35 -5.82
C SER A 66 17.61 4.19 -4.70
N GLN A 67 17.14 5.40 -4.50
CA GLN A 67 17.61 6.28 -3.42
C GLN A 67 17.28 5.69 -2.02
N ALA A 68 16.14 5.02 -1.88
CA ALA A 68 15.79 4.33 -0.65
C ALA A 68 16.83 3.25 -0.27
N PHE A 69 17.35 2.51 -1.26
CA PHE A 69 18.42 1.52 -1.04
C PHE A 69 19.78 2.15 -0.83
N LEU A 70 20.15 3.18 -1.60
CA LEU A 70 21.48 3.77 -1.58
C LEU A 70 21.70 4.66 -0.36
N GLU A 71 20.72 5.48 -0.01
CA GLU A 71 20.84 6.52 1.02
C GLU A 71 19.92 6.24 2.23
N GLY A 72 18.71 5.72 1.98
CA GLY A 72 17.66 5.60 2.98
C GLY A 72 17.62 4.27 3.73
N PHE A 73 18.56 3.36 3.48
CA PHE A 73 18.51 2.03 4.09
C PHE A 73 18.84 2.09 5.58
N TYR A 74 17.83 1.85 6.40
CA TYR A 74 17.94 1.57 7.82
C TYR A 74 16.81 0.63 8.25
N ILE A 75 17.15 -0.62 8.59
CA ILE A 75 16.20 -1.73 8.80
C ILE A 75 15.45 -2.08 7.51
N LYS A 76 14.88 -1.09 6.81
CA LYS A 76 14.23 -1.14 5.50
C LYS A 76 14.72 0.00 4.60
N PRO A 77 14.63 -0.15 3.27
CA PRO A 77 14.91 0.95 2.35
C PRO A 77 13.77 1.99 2.45
N ARG A 78 14.08 3.21 2.92
CA ARG A 78 13.09 4.26 3.18
C ARG A 78 13.29 5.45 2.25
N ILE A 79 12.21 6.00 1.78
CA ILE A 79 12.14 7.35 1.24
C ILE A 79 11.72 8.32 2.36
N ASP A 80 11.81 9.61 2.13
CA ASP A 80 11.23 10.64 2.98
C ASP A 80 10.26 11.52 2.20
N LEU A 81 9.57 12.41 2.89
CA LEU A 81 8.58 13.31 2.28
C LEU A 81 9.21 14.29 1.29
N ASP A 82 10.47 14.69 1.49
CA ASP A 82 11.14 15.61 0.59
C ASP A 82 11.42 14.95 -0.76
N LEU A 83 11.97 13.72 -0.75
CA LEU A 83 12.17 12.93 -1.96
C LEU A 83 10.84 12.64 -2.66
N LEU A 84 9.78 12.36 -1.89
CA LEU A 84 8.45 12.11 -2.44
C LEU A 84 7.89 13.35 -3.12
N ARG A 85 8.01 14.54 -2.53
CA ARG A 85 7.56 15.81 -3.12
C ARG A 85 8.27 16.15 -4.42
N GLU A 86 9.58 15.88 -4.50
CA GLU A 86 10.37 16.11 -5.71
C GLU A 86 10.04 15.16 -6.85
N HIS A 87 9.54 13.95 -6.56
CA HIS A 87 9.38 12.86 -7.53
C HIS A 87 7.98 12.24 -7.57
N CYS A 88 6.94 12.95 -7.14
CA CYS A 88 5.55 12.45 -7.19
C CYS A 88 4.90 12.54 -8.59
N GLY A 89 5.50 13.23 -9.55
CA GLY A 89 4.98 13.39 -10.91
C GLY A 89 4.72 12.06 -11.61
N GLY A 90 3.54 11.92 -12.25
CA GLY A 90 3.14 10.72 -12.97
C GLY A 90 2.78 9.52 -12.08
N LEU A 91 2.62 9.72 -10.76
CA LEU A 91 2.26 8.68 -9.80
C LEU A 91 0.83 8.87 -9.27
N ILE A 92 0.25 7.75 -8.85
CA ILE A 92 -0.93 7.66 -7.99
C ILE A 92 -0.46 7.08 -6.67
N ALA A 93 -0.93 7.63 -5.55
CA ALA A 93 -0.65 7.10 -4.23
C ALA A 93 -1.91 6.57 -3.56
N CYS A 94 -1.77 5.49 -2.77
CA CYS A 94 -2.82 4.93 -1.95
C CYS A 94 -2.34 4.81 -0.50
N SER A 95 -3.27 4.95 0.46
CA SER A 95 -2.96 5.05 1.90
C SER A 95 -2.38 3.79 2.51
N ALA A 96 -2.28 2.70 1.75
CA ALA A 96 -1.77 1.39 2.13
C ALA A 96 -2.60 0.68 3.22
N CYS A 97 -2.05 -0.40 3.77
CA CYS A 97 -2.64 -1.24 4.81
C CYS A 97 -2.57 -0.57 6.20
N LEU A 98 -2.77 -1.32 7.28
CA LEU A 98 -2.60 -0.84 8.66
C LEU A 98 -1.19 -0.29 8.95
N GLY A 99 -0.21 -0.58 8.09
CA GLY A 99 1.14 -0.01 8.13
C GLY A 99 1.23 1.42 7.59
N GLY A 100 0.22 1.92 6.87
CA GLY A 100 0.17 3.27 6.35
C GLY A 100 0.03 4.34 7.43
N GLU A 101 0.41 5.58 7.13
CA GLU A 101 0.37 6.66 8.12
C GLU A 101 -1.06 7.00 8.52
N VAL A 102 -1.95 7.22 7.56
CA VAL A 102 -3.37 7.53 7.83
C VAL A 102 -4.06 6.39 8.58
N PRO A 103 -3.98 5.11 8.16
CA PRO A 103 -4.54 4.00 8.92
C PRO A 103 -3.98 3.86 10.34
N LYS A 104 -2.68 4.06 10.56
CA LYS A 104 -2.08 4.04 11.91
C LYS A 104 -2.67 5.10 12.84
N LEU A 105 -2.84 6.32 12.35
CA LEU A 105 -3.43 7.42 13.11
C LEU A 105 -4.90 7.14 13.45
N LEU A 106 -5.68 6.59 12.50
CA LEU A 106 -7.06 6.19 12.75
C LEU A 106 -7.15 5.04 13.76
N ALA A 107 -6.26 4.06 13.68
CA ALA A 107 -6.18 2.97 14.66
C ALA A 107 -5.84 3.47 16.07
N ALA A 108 -5.00 4.51 16.17
CA ALA A 108 -4.66 5.19 17.42
C ALA A 108 -5.77 6.16 17.93
N GLY A 109 -6.82 6.39 17.15
CA GLY A 109 -7.91 7.32 17.49
C GLY A 109 -7.61 8.79 17.21
N ASP A 110 -6.51 9.10 16.55
CA ASP A 110 -6.11 10.47 16.19
C ASP A 110 -6.68 10.86 14.80
N TYR A 111 -7.98 11.08 14.76
CA TYR A 111 -8.71 11.38 13.53
C TYR A 111 -8.28 12.71 12.91
N ASP A 112 -8.08 13.75 13.72
CA ASP A 112 -7.76 15.10 13.21
C ASP A 112 -6.39 15.09 12.51
N LYS A 113 -5.42 14.39 13.09
CA LYS A 113 -4.11 14.23 12.47
C LYS A 113 -4.16 13.36 11.23
N ALA A 114 -4.96 12.29 11.23
CA ALA A 114 -5.19 11.46 10.04
C ALA A 114 -5.77 12.29 8.87
N LYS A 115 -6.72 13.19 9.17
CA LYS A 115 -7.31 14.10 8.19
C LYS A 115 -6.30 15.11 7.64
N GLU A 116 -5.48 15.71 8.49
CA GLU A 116 -4.40 16.61 8.08
C GLU A 116 -3.45 15.91 7.09
N VAL A 117 -2.99 14.72 7.44
CA VAL A 117 -2.09 13.91 6.60
C VAL A 117 -2.75 13.54 5.27
N ALA A 118 -4.01 13.11 5.29
CA ALA A 118 -4.73 12.74 4.07
C ALA A 118 -4.91 13.93 3.12
N LEU A 119 -5.19 15.12 3.66
CA LEU A 119 -5.30 16.35 2.87
C LEU A 119 -3.97 16.78 2.27
N GLU A 120 -2.86 16.68 3.02
CA GLU A 120 -1.51 16.94 2.50
C GLU A 120 -1.17 15.99 1.34
N MET A 121 -1.46 14.71 1.48
CA MET A 121 -1.23 13.73 0.41
C MET A 121 -2.10 14.02 -0.82
N ARG A 122 -3.36 14.41 -0.64
CA ARG A 122 -4.22 14.84 -1.75
C ARG A 122 -3.68 16.09 -2.44
N GLU A 123 -3.15 17.06 -1.69
CA GLU A 123 -2.52 18.25 -2.26
C GLU A 123 -1.30 17.88 -3.10
N LEU A 124 -0.48 16.97 -2.60
CA LEU A 124 0.74 16.53 -3.25
C LEU A 124 0.48 15.78 -4.57
N PHE A 125 -0.47 14.83 -4.58
CA PHE A 125 -0.76 13.98 -5.74
C PHE A 125 -1.89 14.49 -6.64
N GLY A 126 -2.61 15.53 -6.20
CA GLY A 126 -3.80 16.07 -6.88
C GLY A 126 -5.08 15.28 -6.55
N ALA A 127 -6.22 15.83 -6.97
CA ALA A 127 -7.55 15.31 -6.63
C ALA A 127 -7.77 13.84 -7.08
N ASP A 128 -7.23 13.47 -8.24
CA ASP A 128 -7.34 12.13 -8.82
C ASP A 128 -6.05 11.30 -8.64
N GLY A 129 -5.17 11.73 -7.75
CA GLY A 129 -3.85 11.10 -7.56
C GLY A 129 -3.65 10.47 -6.20
N TYR A 130 -4.56 10.65 -5.24
CA TYR A 130 -4.48 10.05 -3.91
C TYR A 130 -5.78 9.35 -3.54
N TYR A 131 -5.68 8.11 -3.02
CA TYR A 131 -6.79 7.24 -2.66
C TYR A 131 -6.66 6.71 -1.24
N LEU A 132 -7.78 6.64 -0.52
CA LEU A 132 -7.86 5.96 0.77
C LEU A 132 -8.20 4.48 0.54
N GLU A 133 -7.36 3.56 1.04
CA GLU A 133 -7.53 2.12 0.83
C GLU A 133 -8.39 1.51 1.92
N LEU A 134 -9.48 0.86 1.51
CA LEU A 134 -10.28 -0.02 2.35
C LEU A 134 -9.79 -1.46 2.21
N GLN A 135 -9.52 -2.12 3.32
CA GLN A 135 -9.11 -3.52 3.38
C GLN A 135 -9.92 -4.25 4.45
N ASP A 136 -10.33 -5.49 4.19
CA ASP A 136 -10.98 -6.35 5.17
C ASP A 136 -10.45 -7.78 5.07
N HIS A 137 -9.62 -8.16 6.01
CA HIS A 137 -9.11 -9.52 6.19
C HIS A 137 -9.73 -10.21 7.42
N GLY A 138 -10.85 -9.67 7.96
CA GLY A 138 -11.47 -10.15 9.19
C GLY A 138 -10.78 -9.67 10.47
N ILE A 139 -9.81 -8.75 10.38
CA ILE A 139 -9.07 -8.19 11.51
C ILE A 139 -9.90 -7.08 12.16
N PRO A 140 -10.21 -7.14 13.46
CA PRO A 140 -11.13 -6.18 14.10
C PRO A 140 -10.72 -4.73 13.95
N VAL A 141 -9.42 -4.41 14.05
CA VAL A 141 -8.92 -3.03 13.93
C VAL A 141 -9.14 -2.46 12.52
N GLN A 142 -9.16 -3.28 11.47
CA GLN A 142 -9.45 -2.81 10.11
C GLN A 142 -10.87 -2.24 9.99
N ARG A 143 -11.85 -2.80 10.70
CA ARG A 143 -13.23 -2.27 10.71
C ARG A 143 -13.29 -0.86 11.31
N GLN A 144 -12.55 -0.63 12.41
CA GLN A 144 -12.43 0.69 13.01
C GLN A 144 -11.78 1.67 12.02
N VAL A 145 -10.67 1.27 11.41
CA VAL A 145 -9.93 2.08 10.43
C VAL A 145 -10.79 2.39 9.21
N ASN A 146 -11.49 1.38 8.66
CA ASN A 146 -12.40 1.57 7.52
C ASN A 146 -13.50 2.59 7.83
N GLY A 147 -14.09 2.55 9.03
CA GLY A 147 -15.05 3.57 9.46
C GLY A 147 -14.46 4.99 9.45
N GLY A 148 -13.22 5.14 9.89
CA GLY A 148 -12.46 6.39 9.84
C GLY A 148 -12.14 6.86 8.41
N LEU A 149 -11.75 5.92 7.53
CA LEU A 149 -11.45 6.21 6.12
C LEU A 149 -12.72 6.62 5.33
N ILE A 150 -13.85 5.97 5.58
CA ILE A 150 -15.15 6.35 4.99
C ILE A 150 -15.54 7.75 5.42
N ARG A 151 -15.43 8.06 6.72
CA ARG A 151 -15.67 9.41 7.25
C ARG A 151 -14.73 10.45 6.62
N LEU A 152 -13.44 10.13 6.45
CA LEU A 152 -12.48 11.00 5.73
C LEU A 152 -12.91 11.26 4.30
N HIS A 153 -13.37 10.21 3.58
CA HIS A 153 -13.91 10.35 2.23
C HIS A 153 -15.11 11.31 2.21
N GLU A 154 -16.08 11.11 3.08
CA GLU A 154 -17.29 11.95 3.16
C GLU A 154 -16.96 13.42 3.45
N GLU A 155 -16.01 13.68 4.35
CA GLU A 155 -15.64 15.02 4.76
C GLU A 155 -14.68 15.73 3.77
N THR A 156 -13.86 15.00 3.03
CA THR A 156 -12.79 15.58 2.21
C THR A 156 -12.97 15.37 0.71
N GLY A 157 -13.82 14.43 0.29
CA GLY A 157 -13.96 14.03 -1.11
C GLY A 157 -12.78 13.23 -1.66
N ILE A 158 -11.80 12.79 -0.83
CA ILE A 158 -10.71 11.90 -1.27
C ILE A 158 -11.33 10.56 -1.65
N PRO A 159 -11.09 10.02 -2.87
CA PRO A 159 -11.71 8.78 -3.31
C PRO A 159 -11.25 7.57 -2.51
N LEU A 160 -12.14 6.58 -2.39
CA LEU A 160 -11.85 5.28 -1.80
C LEU A 160 -11.43 4.28 -2.87
N VAL A 161 -10.62 3.30 -2.51
CA VAL A 161 -10.31 2.12 -3.30
C VAL A 161 -10.30 0.88 -2.40
N ALA A 162 -10.94 -0.20 -2.86
CA ALA A 162 -10.89 -1.48 -2.15
C ALA A 162 -9.71 -2.31 -2.67
N THR A 163 -8.84 -2.75 -1.75
CA THR A 163 -7.68 -3.60 -2.06
C THR A 163 -7.63 -4.78 -1.11
N ASN A 164 -6.83 -5.80 -1.45
CA ASN A 164 -6.72 -6.98 -0.60
C ASN A 164 -5.31 -7.23 -0.05
N ASP A 165 -4.36 -6.35 -0.30
CA ASP A 165 -2.98 -6.52 0.21
C ASP A 165 -2.49 -7.98 0.08
N ALA A 166 -2.62 -8.55 -1.14
CA ALA A 166 -2.40 -9.97 -1.38
C ALA A 166 -0.92 -10.35 -1.19
N HIS A 167 -0.68 -11.37 -0.37
CA HIS A 167 0.65 -11.88 -0.05
C HIS A 167 0.91 -13.27 -0.64
N TYR A 168 -0.14 -13.94 -1.13
CA TYR A 168 -0.09 -15.23 -1.80
C TYR A 168 -1.26 -15.37 -2.79
N LEU A 169 -1.18 -16.37 -3.68
CA LEU A 169 -2.12 -16.47 -4.80
C LEU A 169 -3.47 -17.07 -4.39
N ARG A 170 -3.47 -18.18 -3.66
CA ARG A 170 -4.67 -18.93 -3.29
C ARG A 170 -4.79 -19.01 -1.79
N LYS A 171 -6.00 -19.18 -1.28
CA LYS A 171 -6.26 -19.28 0.15
C LYS A 171 -5.47 -20.42 0.83
N GLU A 172 -5.36 -21.57 0.16
CA GLU A 172 -4.59 -22.71 0.63
C GLU A 172 -3.08 -22.46 0.73
N ASP A 173 -2.55 -21.41 0.07
CA ASP A 173 -1.12 -21.05 0.13
C ASP A 173 -0.74 -20.33 1.43
N ALA A 174 -1.71 -20.05 2.32
CA ALA A 174 -1.49 -19.37 3.60
C ALA A 174 -0.44 -20.09 4.48
N GLU A 175 -0.48 -21.43 4.54
CA GLU A 175 0.48 -22.24 5.30
C GLU A 175 1.90 -22.11 4.72
N MET A 176 2.03 -22.12 3.39
CA MET A 176 3.32 -21.94 2.72
C MET A 176 3.91 -20.55 2.99
N GLN A 177 3.06 -19.52 2.97
CA GLN A 177 3.46 -18.15 3.32
C GLN A 177 3.94 -18.04 4.76
N ASP A 178 3.28 -18.71 5.70
CA ASP A 178 3.68 -18.76 7.11
C ASP A 178 5.07 -19.39 7.28
N ILE A 179 5.35 -20.48 6.57
CA ILE A 179 6.68 -21.13 6.55
C ILE A 179 7.74 -20.19 5.96
N LEU A 180 7.44 -19.50 4.85
CA LEU A 180 8.36 -18.52 4.25
C LEU A 180 8.69 -17.38 5.21
N MET A 181 7.71 -16.89 5.96
CA MET A 181 7.94 -15.87 7.00
C MET A 181 8.83 -16.40 8.12
N CYS A 182 8.65 -17.64 8.56
CA CYS A 182 9.54 -18.29 9.53
C CYS A 182 10.98 -18.33 9.04
N ILE A 183 11.21 -18.75 7.79
CA ILE A 183 12.54 -18.80 7.17
C ILE A 183 13.16 -17.39 7.14
N GLN A 184 12.41 -16.39 6.69
CA GLN A 184 12.87 -15.00 6.61
C GLN A 184 13.30 -14.43 7.97
N MET A 185 12.60 -14.82 9.04
CA MET A 185 12.86 -14.33 10.40
C MET A 185 13.83 -15.20 11.20
N GLY A 186 14.28 -16.31 10.66
CA GLY A 186 15.09 -17.31 11.39
C GLY A 186 14.33 -17.92 12.58
N LYS A 187 13.01 -18.13 12.42
CA LYS A 187 12.10 -18.70 13.41
C LYS A 187 11.59 -20.06 12.97
N THR A 188 10.99 -20.80 13.88
CA THR A 188 10.24 -22.04 13.60
C THR A 188 8.74 -21.81 13.71
N VAL A 189 7.93 -22.69 13.13
CA VAL A 189 6.47 -22.59 13.18
C VAL A 189 5.93 -22.69 14.62
N ASP A 190 6.66 -23.34 15.51
CA ASP A 190 6.29 -23.52 16.93
C ASP A 190 6.73 -22.34 17.83
N ASP A 191 7.49 -21.37 17.30
CA ASP A 191 7.91 -20.21 18.09
C ASP A 191 6.69 -19.31 18.38
N PRO A 192 6.29 -19.13 19.66
CA PRO A 192 5.10 -18.34 20.01
C PRO A 192 5.29 -16.84 19.77
N ASN A 193 6.54 -16.37 19.65
CA ASN A 193 6.88 -14.95 19.47
C ASN A 193 7.24 -14.60 18.02
N ARG A 194 6.77 -15.39 17.07
CA ARG A 194 6.97 -15.10 15.63
C ARG A 194 5.86 -14.23 15.06
N MET A 195 6.18 -13.45 14.06
CA MET A 195 5.17 -12.80 13.25
C MET A 195 4.44 -13.84 12.40
N LYS A 196 3.12 -13.74 12.35
CA LYS A 196 2.24 -14.50 11.45
C LYS A 196 1.03 -13.66 11.07
N PHE A 197 0.41 -13.96 9.95
CA PHE A 197 -0.89 -13.36 9.63
C PHE A 197 -1.97 -13.89 10.57
N GLU A 198 -2.87 -13.01 11.00
CA GLU A 198 -3.97 -13.36 11.91
C GLU A 198 -5.04 -14.20 11.22
N THR A 199 -5.15 -14.07 9.89
CA THR A 199 -6.16 -14.74 9.06
C THR A 199 -5.55 -15.25 7.76
N GLU A 200 -6.29 -16.10 7.03
CA GLU A 200 -5.90 -16.64 5.72
C GLU A 200 -6.45 -15.80 4.55
N GLU A 201 -6.86 -14.55 4.81
CA GLU A 201 -7.60 -13.74 3.85
C GLU A 201 -6.72 -12.88 2.92
N PHE A 202 -5.39 -13.07 2.93
CA PHE A 202 -4.42 -12.29 2.15
C PHE A 202 -4.10 -12.91 0.78
N TYR A 203 -5.03 -13.63 0.17
CA TYR A 203 -4.90 -14.20 -1.16
C TYR A 203 -5.45 -13.29 -2.25
N VAL A 204 -5.15 -13.61 -3.52
CA VAL A 204 -5.70 -12.88 -4.68
C VAL A 204 -7.18 -13.23 -4.84
N LYS A 205 -8.05 -12.36 -4.35
CA LYS A 205 -9.51 -12.53 -4.42
C LYS A 205 -10.04 -12.19 -5.81
N THR A 206 -11.11 -12.85 -6.19
CA THR A 206 -11.89 -12.51 -7.38
C THR A 206 -12.68 -11.21 -7.17
N GLU A 207 -13.14 -10.60 -8.26
CA GLU A 207 -14.01 -9.43 -8.22
C GLU A 207 -15.27 -9.68 -7.36
N ALA A 208 -15.90 -10.84 -7.49
CA ALA A 208 -17.09 -11.19 -6.71
C ALA A 208 -16.78 -11.30 -5.20
N GLU A 209 -15.65 -11.87 -4.81
CA GLU A 209 -15.21 -11.94 -3.41
C GLU A 209 -14.91 -10.54 -2.85
N MET A 210 -14.24 -9.69 -3.62
CA MET A 210 -13.98 -8.30 -3.22
C MET A 210 -15.27 -7.49 -3.10
N ALA A 211 -16.21 -7.62 -4.04
CA ALA A 211 -17.51 -6.96 -3.98
C ALA A 211 -18.34 -7.40 -2.76
N ALA A 212 -18.25 -8.67 -2.35
CA ALA A 212 -18.93 -9.17 -1.17
C ALA A 212 -18.38 -8.58 0.14
N LEU A 213 -17.08 -8.26 0.20
CA LEU A 213 -16.46 -7.59 1.37
C LEU A 213 -16.88 -6.13 1.50
N PHE A 214 -17.15 -5.44 0.38
CA PHE A 214 -17.46 -4.01 0.34
C PHE A 214 -18.78 -3.72 -0.39
N PRO A 215 -19.92 -4.23 0.08
CA PRO A 215 -21.19 -4.14 -0.63
C PRO A 215 -21.70 -2.70 -0.82
N ASN A 216 -21.25 -1.78 0.02
CA ASN A 216 -21.62 -0.36 -0.05
C ASN A 216 -20.58 0.50 -0.81
N CYS A 217 -19.48 -0.08 -1.26
CA CYS A 217 -18.37 0.63 -1.93
C CYS A 217 -18.27 0.28 -3.42
N LEU A 218 -19.29 -0.32 -4.03
CA LEU A 218 -19.32 -0.77 -5.43
C LEU A 218 -19.05 0.33 -6.48
N LEU A 219 -19.08 1.59 -6.10
CA LEU A 219 -18.76 2.72 -6.99
C LEU A 219 -17.27 3.02 -7.11
N TYR A 220 -16.42 2.36 -6.30
CA TYR A 220 -14.99 2.69 -6.18
C TYR A 220 -14.06 1.48 -6.31
N THR A 221 -14.56 0.35 -6.76
CA THR A 221 -13.69 -0.73 -7.23
C THR A 221 -12.95 -0.23 -8.46
N SER A 222 -11.65 -0.47 -8.55
CA SER A 222 -10.86 -0.16 -9.74
C SER A 222 -11.62 -0.60 -10.99
N PRO A 223 -11.87 0.29 -11.96
CA PRO A 223 -12.65 -0.07 -13.13
C PRO A 223 -12.05 -1.31 -13.78
N SER A 224 -12.92 -2.27 -14.12
CA SER A 224 -12.51 -3.48 -14.82
C SER A 224 -11.71 -3.11 -16.07
N PRO A 225 -10.67 -3.87 -16.45
CA PRO A 225 -9.98 -3.67 -17.72
C PRO A 225 -10.90 -3.62 -18.95
N ARG A 226 -12.15 -4.11 -18.80
CA ARG A 226 -13.19 -4.02 -19.84
C ARG A 226 -13.75 -2.61 -20.05
N ASP A 227 -13.71 -1.75 -19.04
CA ASP A 227 -14.31 -0.41 -19.11
C ASP A 227 -13.42 0.58 -19.88
N TYR A 228 -12.12 0.26 -20.05
CA TYR A 228 -11.17 1.05 -20.84
C TYR A 228 -10.97 0.54 -22.28
N ALA A 229 -11.56 -0.58 -22.66
CA ALA A 229 -11.49 -1.10 -24.02
C ALA A 229 -12.53 -0.47 -24.97
N ALA A 230 -13.40 0.40 -24.47
CA ALA A 230 -14.50 1.04 -25.23
C ALA A 230 -14.32 2.55 -25.46
N SER A 231 -13.12 3.09 -25.18
CA SER A 231 -12.80 4.50 -25.49
C SER A 231 -11.51 4.63 -26.30
#